data_2e407bd75afa160319a5275f408b9d6b
#
_entry.id   2e407bd75afa160319a5275f408b9d6b
#
_cell.length_a   1.000
_cell.length_b   1.000
_cell.length_c   1.000
_cell.angle_alpha   90.00
_cell.angle_beta   90.00
_cell.angle_gamma   90.00
#
_symmetry.space_group_name_H-M   'P 1'
#
loop_
_entity.id
_entity.type
_entity.pdbx_description
1 polymer ?
#
loop_
_entity_poly.entity_id
_entity_poly.type
_entity_poly.pdbx_seq_one_letter_code
_entity_poly.pdbx_strand_id
1 'polypeptide(L)'
;MEAAQKTEYTKEFKLHDKDTGSADVQIALLTHRINDLTKHLQKFTKDHSSRRGLLMMVAQRKKLQDYLKKSDSARYDKVIQKLNLRK
;
A
#
# COMPACT_ATOMS: atom_id res chain seq x y z
N MET A 1 -1.70 10.04 -6.74
CA MET A 1 -1.82 8.78 -7.51
C MET A 1 -2.78 8.98 -8.66
N GLU A 2 -2.37 8.65 -9.86
CA GLU A 2 -3.22 8.79 -11.04
C GLU A 2 -4.29 7.71 -11.09
N ALA A 3 -5.44 8.04 -11.70
CA ALA A 3 -6.59 7.11 -11.79
C ALA A 3 -6.23 5.80 -12.51
N ALA A 4 -5.43 5.88 -13.58
CA ALA A 4 -5.00 4.69 -14.33
C ALA A 4 -4.15 3.75 -13.47
N GLN A 5 -3.22 4.28 -12.68
CA GLN A 5 -2.40 3.49 -11.77
C GLN A 5 -3.23 2.86 -10.67
N LYS A 6 -4.19 3.59 -10.12
CA LYS A 6 -5.11 3.06 -9.11
C LYS A 6 -5.92 1.90 -9.65
N THR A 7 -6.45 2.01 -10.86
CA THR A 7 -7.22 0.96 -11.51
C THR A 7 -6.37 -0.29 -11.75
N GLU A 8 -5.12 -0.11 -12.20
CA GLU A 8 -4.20 -1.21 -12.45
C GLU A 8 -3.89 -1.99 -11.16
N TYR A 9 -3.54 -1.29 -10.08
CA TYR A 9 -3.31 -1.92 -8.78
C TYR A 9 -4.53 -2.66 -8.27
N THR A 10 -5.70 -2.05 -8.40
CA THR A 10 -6.96 -2.66 -7.96
C THR A 10 -7.25 -3.95 -8.73
N LYS A 11 -7.07 -3.96 -10.06
CA LYS A 11 -7.27 -5.15 -10.89
C LYS A 11 -6.35 -6.29 -10.47
N GLU A 12 -5.08 -5.99 -10.22
CA GLU A 12 -4.08 -7.00 -9.89
C GLU A 12 -4.38 -7.70 -8.56
N PHE A 13 -4.92 -6.97 -7.58
CA PHE A 13 -5.12 -7.48 -6.23
C PHE A 13 -6.57 -7.83 -5.88
N LYS A 14 -7.52 -7.61 -6.79
CA LYS A 14 -8.91 -7.97 -6.53
C LYS A 14 -9.09 -9.47 -6.39
N LEU A 15 -9.93 -9.86 -5.43
CA LEU A 15 -10.37 -11.24 -5.26
C LEU A 15 -11.57 -11.56 -6.14
N HIS A 16 -12.39 -10.55 -6.41
CA HIS A 16 -13.56 -10.60 -7.31
C HIS A 16 -13.90 -9.19 -7.78
N ASP A 17 -14.80 -9.07 -8.74
CA ASP A 17 -15.09 -7.79 -9.41
C ASP A 17 -15.51 -6.66 -8.46
N LYS A 18 -16.12 -7.00 -7.32
CA LYS A 18 -16.60 -6.02 -6.34
C LYS A 18 -15.60 -5.79 -5.21
N ASP A 19 -14.45 -6.43 -5.24
CA ASP A 19 -13.46 -6.35 -4.15
C ASP A 19 -12.56 -5.16 -4.35
N THR A 20 -12.98 -4.01 -3.81
CA THR A 20 -12.19 -2.77 -3.83
C THR A 20 -11.66 -2.39 -2.45
N GLY A 21 -12.11 -3.08 -1.40
CA GLY A 21 -11.78 -2.74 -0.01
C GLY A 21 -11.02 -3.80 0.75
N SER A 22 -10.56 -4.87 0.09
CA SER A 22 -9.81 -5.91 0.78
C SER A 22 -8.45 -5.41 1.27
N ALA A 23 -7.89 -6.08 2.29
CA ALA A 23 -6.62 -5.70 2.88
C ALA A 23 -5.48 -5.70 1.85
N ASP A 24 -5.42 -6.69 0.97
CA ASP A 24 -4.38 -6.76 -0.05
C ASP A 24 -4.48 -5.61 -1.07
N VAL A 25 -5.68 -5.22 -1.48
CA VAL A 25 -5.87 -4.06 -2.35
C VAL A 25 -5.43 -2.77 -1.64
N GLN A 26 -5.83 -2.60 -0.38
CA GLN A 26 -5.45 -1.43 0.40
C GLN A 26 -3.93 -1.34 0.62
N ILE A 27 -3.27 -2.46 0.89
CA ILE A 27 -1.81 -2.51 1.03
C ILE A 27 -1.14 -2.07 -0.26
N ALA A 28 -1.62 -2.54 -1.42
CA ALA A 28 -1.08 -2.17 -2.73
C ALA A 28 -1.22 -0.67 -2.99
N LEU A 29 -2.40 -0.10 -2.72
CA LEU A 29 -2.65 1.33 -2.91
C LEU A 29 -1.78 2.18 -1.98
N LEU A 30 -1.67 1.78 -0.71
CA LEU A 30 -0.82 2.49 0.25
C LEU A 30 0.66 2.42 -0.15
N THR A 31 1.12 1.28 -0.63
CA THR A 31 2.50 1.12 -1.09
C THR A 31 2.81 2.07 -2.23
N HIS A 32 1.89 2.21 -3.19
CA HIS A 32 2.07 3.15 -4.29
C HIS A 32 2.15 4.60 -3.78
N ARG A 33 1.24 5.00 -2.90
CA ARG A 33 1.24 6.34 -2.32
C ARG A 33 2.50 6.62 -1.50
N ILE A 34 2.94 5.64 -0.72
CA ILE A 34 4.17 5.74 0.07
C ILE A 34 5.36 5.98 -0.84
N ASN A 35 5.47 5.23 -1.94
CA ASN A 35 6.56 5.38 -2.90
C ASN A 35 6.55 6.76 -3.57
N ASP A 36 5.38 7.24 -3.98
CA ASP A 36 5.24 8.57 -4.56
C ASP A 36 5.66 9.67 -3.59
N LEU A 37 5.20 9.56 -2.34
CA LEU A 37 5.50 10.56 -1.32
C LEU A 37 6.98 10.51 -0.90
N THR A 38 7.57 9.33 -0.89
CA THR A 38 9.01 9.16 -0.64
C THR A 38 9.82 9.91 -1.69
N LYS A 39 9.45 9.79 -2.96
CA LYS A 39 10.10 10.53 -4.05
C LYS A 39 9.92 12.03 -3.89
N HIS A 40 8.72 12.46 -3.50
CA HIS A 40 8.44 13.87 -3.23
C HIS A 40 9.36 14.41 -2.12
N LEU A 41 9.52 13.66 -1.04
CA LEU A 41 10.35 14.09 0.11
C LEU A 41 11.85 14.10 -0.19
N GLN A 42 12.31 13.30 -1.15
CA GLN A 42 13.69 13.36 -1.61
C GLN A 42 14.00 14.72 -2.26
N LYS A 43 13.00 15.30 -2.91
CA LYS A 43 13.10 16.59 -3.58
C LYS A 43 12.75 17.76 -2.65
N PHE A 44 11.78 17.58 -1.78
CA PHE A 44 11.27 18.60 -0.87
C PHE A 44 11.47 18.15 0.58
N THR A 45 12.71 18.15 1.02
CA THR A 45 13.12 17.59 2.34
C THR A 45 12.50 18.30 3.53
N LYS A 46 12.09 19.57 3.37
CA LYS A 46 11.51 20.37 4.46
C LYS A 46 9.98 20.36 4.48
N ASP A 47 9.34 19.53 3.66
CA ASP A 47 7.88 19.39 3.66
C ASP A 47 7.44 18.50 4.82
N HIS A 48 7.21 19.13 5.98
CA HIS A 48 6.86 18.42 7.22
C HIS A 48 5.47 17.79 7.18
N SER A 49 4.52 18.40 6.47
CA SER A 49 3.17 17.84 6.31
C SER A 49 3.20 16.54 5.53
N SER A 50 3.97 16.50 4.43
CA SER A 50 4.12 15.29 3.63
C SER A 50 4.85 14.19 4.41
N ARG A 51 5.84 14.55 5.22
CA ARG A 51 6.55 13.59 6.06
C ARG A 51 5.62 12.95 7.08
N ARG A 52 4.76 13.76 7.71
CA ARG A 52 3.76 13.26 8.65
C ARG A 52 2.78 12.32 7.96
N GLY A 53 2.29 12.70 6.78
CA GLY A 53 1.40 11.86 5.97
C GLY A 53 2.04 10.52 5.61
N LEU A 54 3.33 10.53 5.26
CA LEU A 54 4.09 9.32 4.96
C LEU A 54 4.12 8.37 6.17
N LEU A 55 4.42 8.90 7.34
CA LEU A 55 4.46 8.08 8.57
C LEU A 55 3.11 7.48 8.89
N MET A 56 2.02 8.23 8.69
CA MET A 56 0.66 7.73 8.89
C MET A 56 0.33 6.59 7.93
N MET A 57 0.70 6.73 6.66
CA MET A 57 0.44 5.70 5.65
C MET A 57 1.24 4.43 5.91
N VAL A 58 2.50 4.56 6.35
CA VAL A 58 3.34 3.42 6.73
C VAL A 58 2.71 2.67 7.91
N ALA A 59 2.21 3.40 8.91
CA ALA A 59 1.55 2.80 10.06
C ALA A 59 0.26 2.06 9.65
N GLN A 60 -0.54 2.67 8.79
CA GLN A 60 -1.76 2.03 8.27
C GLN A 60 -1.44 0.75 7.49
N ARG A 61 -0.42 0.81 6.62
CA ARG A 61 0.00 -0.37 5.85
C ARG A 61 0.42 -1.50 6.79
N LYS A 62 1.17 -1.19 7.83
CA LYS A 62 1.61 -2.19 8.80
C LYS A 62 0.42 -2.85 9.51
N LYS A 63 -0.57 -2.08 9.90
CA LYS A 63 -1.79 -2.62 10.52
C LYS A 63 -2.52 -3.57 9.59
N LEU A 64 -2.64 -3.22 8.32
CA LEU A 64 -3.27 -4.08 7.31
C LEU A 64 -2.46 -5.34 7.06
N GLN A 65 -1.14 -5.23 7.01
CA GLN A 65 -0.25 -6.38 6.88
C GLN A 65 -0.39 -7.33 8.05
N ASP A 66 -0.42 -6.81 9.28
CA ASP A 66 -0.58 -7.64 10.49
C ASP A 66 -1.94 -8.34 10.50
N TYR A 67 -3.00 -7.62 10.12
CA TYR A 67 -4.33 -8.19 9.99
C TYR A 67 -4.36 -9.33 8.97
N LEU A 68 -3.82 -9.09 7.79
CA LEU A 68 -3.80 -10.10 6.71
C LEU A 68 -2.98 -11.32 7.10
N LYS A 69 -1.86 -11.11 7.77
CA LYS A 69 -1.01 -12.20 8.25
C LYS A 69 -1.75 -13.12 9.21
N LYS A 70 -2.58 -12.55 10.08
CA LYS A 70 -3.38 -13.32 11.03
C LYS A 70 -4.56 -14.01 10.38
N SER A 71 -5.24 -13.35 9.44
CA SER A 71 -6.46 -13.88 8.83
C SER A 71 -6.19 -14.82 7.65
N ASP A 72 -5.13 -14.57 6.87
CA ASP A 72 -4.76 -15.41 5.72
C ASP A 72 -3.29 -15.22 5.40
N SER A 73 -2.44 -16.05 6.01
CA SER A 73 -0.99 -15.94 5.84
C SER A 73 -0.52 -16.21 4.41
N ALA A 74 -1.24 -17.05 3.66
CA ALA A 74 -0.89 -17.34 2.27
C ALA A 74 -1.08 -16.10 1.40
N ARG A 75 -2.18 -15.37 1.58
CA ARG A 75 -2.41 -14.11 0.89
C ARG A 75 -1.40 -13.04 1.30
N TYR A 76 -1.06 -13.00 2.59
CA TYR A 76 -0.04 -12.10 3.10
C TYR A 76 1.29 -12.32 2.39
N ASP A 77 1.74 -13.57 2.28
CA ASP A 77 2.99 -13.90 1.61
C ASP A 77 2.98 -13.49 0.13
N LYS A 78 1.85 -13.73 -0.56
CA LYS A 78 1.69 -13.31 -1.96
C LYS A 78 1.81 -11.80 -2.13
N VAL A 79 1.16 -11.03 -1.26
CA VAL A 79 1.20 -9.57 -1.32
C VAL A 79 2.61 -9.06 -1.06
N ILE A 80 3.29 -9.61 -0.06
CA ILE A 80 4.67 -9.23 0.27
C ILE A 80 5.60 -9.49 -0.90
N GLN A 81 5.47 -10.64 -1.57
CA GLN A 81 6.28 -10.97 -2.74
C GLN A 81 5.99 -10.04 -3.93
N LYS A 82 4.71 -9.83 -4.25
CA LYS A 82 4.30 -8.98 -5.38
C LYS A 82 4.75 -7.54 -5.21
N LEU A 83 4.65 -7.00 -4.01
CA LEU A 83 4.99 -5.61 -3.73
C LEU A 83 6.45 -5.44 -3.28
N ASN A 84 7.18 -6.53 -3.16
CA ASN A 84 8.58 -6.53 -2.73
C ASN A 84 8.76 -5.82 -1.37
N LEU A 85 7.86 -6.10 -0.45
CA LEU A 85 7.88 -5.51 0.89
C LEU A 85 8.69 -6.39 1.85
N ARG A 86 9.22 -5.77 2.88
CA ARG A 86 9.88 -6.50 3.96
C ARG A 86 8.85 -7.10 4.90
N LYS A 87 9.11 -8.34 5.29
CA LYS A 87 8.26 -9.04 6.29
C LYS A 87 8.44 -8.45 7.67
#